data_b7027e632b0a39ebbd1174d034d0ff1b
#
_entry.id   b7027e632b0a39ebbd1174d034d0ff1b
#
_cell.length_a   1.000
_cell.length_b   1.000
_cell.length_c   1.000
_cell.angle_alpha   90.00
_cell.angle_beta   90.00
_cell.angle_gamma   90.00
#
_symmetry.space_group_name_H-M   'P 1'
#
loop_
_entity.id
_entity.type
_entity.pdbx_description
1 polymer ?
#
loop_
_entity_poly.entity_id
_entity_poly.type
_entity_poly.pdbx_seq_one_letter_code
_entity_poly.pdbx_strand_id
1 'polypeptide(L)'
;MTGTRTLILLRHAKSDYPDGVSDHDRPLAKRGIREAALAGDWIREHLPPVDAVLCSTATRTRQTLERTGITAPVTYVQRLYDATAGIAIEVINGAPEAANTLLVIGHEPVMSSLALSVASLDTSDPDAAGEIAMKYPTSAIAVLHTNRHWSQLELRSATLDQFHIPR
;
A
#
# COMPACT_ATOMS: atom_id res chain seq x y z
N MET A 1 7.06 3.69 25.15
CA MET A 1 6.69 2.32 24.83
C MET A 1 6.31 2.24 23.37
N THR A 2 6.91 1.33 22.64
CA THR A 2 6.62 1.17 21.23
C THR A 2 5.34 0.36 21.07
N GLY A 3 4.28 0.98 20.63
CA GLY A 3 3.04 0.28 20.34
C GLY A 3 3.13 -0.46 19.01
N THR A 4 2.09 -1.26 18.72
CA THR A 4 1.94 -1.93 17.43
C THR A 4 1.65 -0.89 16.35
N ARG A 5 2.40 -0.97 15.26
CA ARG A 5 2.19 -0.14 14.06
C ARG A 5 1.47 -0.94 13.00
N THR A 6 0.61 -0.26 12.25
CA THR A 6 -0.13 -0.85 11.12
C THR A 6 0.43 -0.33 9.81
N LEU A 7 0.75 -1.26 8.91
CA LEU A 7 1.20 -0.96 7.54
C LEU A 7 0.12 -1.41 6.57
N ILE A 8 -0.37 -0.48 5.78
CA ILE A 8 -1.41 -0.72 4.77
C ILE A 8 -0.77 -0.57 3.39
N LEU A 9 -0.79 -1.64 2.60
CA LEU A 9 -0.23 -1.65 1.25
C LEU A 9 -1.38 -1.67 0.24
N LEU A 10 -1.59 -0.57 -0.46
CA LEU A 10 -2.65 -0.40 -1.45
C LEU A 10 -2.06 -0.31 -2.85
N ARG A 11 -2.38 -1.28 -3.70
CA ARG A 11 -2.07 -1.16 -5.12
C ARG A 11 -3.00 -0.14 -5.75
N HIS A 12 -2.48 0.72 -6.64
CA HIS A 12 -3.32 1.69 -7.34
C HIS A 12 -4.55 1.03 -7.98
N ALA A 13 -5.62 1.80 -8.12
CA ALA A 13 -6.87 1.35 -8.74
C ALA A 13 -6.70 1.19 -10.27
N LYS A 14 -7.70 0.60 -10.91
CA LYS A 14 -7.69 0.35 -12.36
C LYS A 14 -7.43 1.63 -13.13
N SER A 15 -6.39 1.61 -13.96
CA SER A 15 -5.98 2.75 -14.79
C SER A 15 -6.41 2.56 -16.24
N ASP A 16 -6.50 3.71 -16.94
CA ASP A 16 -6.84 3.77 -18.35
C ASP A 16 -5.58 3.91 -19.21
N TYR A 17 -5.72 3.74 -20.52
CA TYR A 17 -4.63 3.79 -21.50
C TYR A 17 -4.96 4.78 -22.63
N PRO A 18 -5.12 6.08 -22.34
CA PRO A 18 -5.44 7.04 -23.39
C PRO A 18 -4.26 7.21 -24.36
N ASP A 19 -4.57 7.40 -25.64
CA ASP A 19 -3.55 7.60 -26.67
C ASP A 19 -2.71 8.84 -26.38
N GLY A 20 -1.39 8.75 -26.62
CA GLY A 20 -0.48 9.87 -26.48
C GLY A 20 -0.11 10.23 -25.04
N VAL A 21 -0.53 9.44 -24.06
CA VAL A 21 -0.22 9.65 -22.64
C VAL A 21 0.87 8.69 -22.19
N SER A 22 1.93 9.22 -21.57
CA SER A 22 3.01 8.38 -21.04
C SER A 22 2.49 7.49 -19.90
N ASP A 23 3.19 6.38 -19.64
CA ASP A 23 2.80 5.46 -18.56
C ASP A 23 2.65 6.17 -17.21
N HIS A 24 3.60 7.05 -16.87
CA HIS A 24 3.57 7.77 -15.61
C HIS A 24 2.31 8.66 -15.47
N ASP A 25 1.79 9.17 -16.58
CA ASP A 25 0.68 10.13 -16.59
C ASP A 25 -0.69 9.47 -16.79
N ARG A 26 -0.76 8.14 -16.92
CA ARG A 26 -2.03 7.43 -17.14
C ARG A 26 -2.99 7.64 -15.96
N PRO A 27 -4.23 8.09 -16.23
CA PRO A 27 -5.24 8.31 -15.20
C PRO A 27 -5.98 7.04 -14.83
N LEU A 28 -6.80 7.11 -13.78
CA LEU A 28 -7.72 6.03 -13.45
C LEU A 28 -8.83 5.91 -14.49
N ALA A 29 -9.24 4.67 -14.75
CA ALA A 29 -10.48 4.36 -15.47
C ALA A 29 -11.68 4.58 -14.53
N LYS A 30 -12.89 4.62 -15.10
CA LYS A 30 -14.13 4.79 -14.29
C LYS A 30 -14.26 3.71 -13.21
N ARG A 31 -13.95 2.46 -13.54
CA ARG A 31 -13.95 1.36 -12.58
C ARG A 31 -12.96 1.62 -11.44
N GLY A 32 -11.79 2.15 -11.77
CA GLY A 32 -10.77 2.48 -10.78
C GLY A 32 -11.22 3.55 -9.81
N ILE A 33 -11.90 4.58 -10.30
CA ILE A 33 -12.46 5.65 -9.45
C ILE A 33 -13.43 5.06 -8.42
N ARG A 34 -14.31 4.17 -8.87
CA ARG A 34 -15.29 3.50 -8.00
C ARG A 34 -14.61 2.59 -6.98
N GLU A 35 -13.66 1.78 -7.42
CA GLU A 35 -12.99 0.82 -6.54
C GLU A 35 -12.04 1.49 -5.56
N ALA A 36 -11.42 2.60 -5.92
CA ALA A 36 -10.62 3.39 -4.99
C ALA A 36 -11.47 3.95 -3.84
N ALA A 37 -12.68 4.41 -4.15
CA ALA A 37 -13.62 4.86 -3.13
C ALA A 37 -14.01 3.71 -2.19
N LEU A 38 -14.26 2.52 -2.72
CA LEU A 38 -14.54 1.33 -1.91
C LEU A 38 -13.34 0.94 -1.03
N ALA A 39 -12.13 1.06 -1.57
CA ALA A 39 -10.91 0.82 -0.79
C ALA A 39 -10.82 1.78 0.40
N GLY A 40 -11.07 3.06 0.17
CA GLY A 40 -11.08 4.07 1.24
C GLY A 40 -12.12 3.79 2.31
N ASP A 41 -13.33 3.42 1.90
CA ASP A 41 -14.42 3.07 2.82
C ASP A 41 -14.02 1.87 3.70
N TRP A 42 -13.47 0.84 3.08
CA TRP A 42 -13.03 -0.36 3.81
C TRP A 42 -11.94 -0.02 4.83
N ILE A 43 -10.95 0.77 4.44
CA ILE A 43 -9.86 1.18 5.34
C ILE A 43 -10.43 1.94 6.55
N ARG A 44 -11.33 2.89 6.32
CA ARG A 44 -11.93 3.66 7.41
C ARG A 44 -12.77 2.80 8.35
N GLU A 45 -13.45 1.80 7.82
CA GLU A 45 -14.36 0.95 8.62
C GLU A 45 -13.62 -0.12 9.42
N HIS A 46 -12.48 -0.60 8.93
CA HIS A 46 -11.82 -1.79 9.48
C HIS A 46 -10.46 -1.55 10.13
N LEU A 47 -9.82 -0.40 9.85
CA LEU A 47 -8.45 -0.15 10.29
C LEU A 47 -8.36 1.12 11.12
N PRO A 48 -7.28 1.28 11.92
CA PRO A 48 -7.06 2.54 12.64
C PRO A 48 -6.93 3.72 11.67
N PRO A 49 -7.20 4.96 12.11
CA PRO A 49 -7.03 6.14 11.27
C PRO A 49 -5.61 6.23 10.69
N VAL A 50 -5.51 6.54 9.40
CA VAL A 50 -4.22 6.70 8.72
C VAL A 50 -3.55 7.97 9.20
N ASP A 51 -2.30 7.86 9.66
CA ASP A 51 -1.52 8.98 10.19
C ASP A 51 -0.59 9.60 9.16
N ALA A 52 -0.14 8.82 8.18
CA ALA A 52 0.75 9.30 7.12
C ALA A 52 0.61 8.42 5.88
N VAL A 53 0.89 9.01 4.72
CA VAL A 53 0.83 8.32 3.42
C VAL A 53 2.14 8.49 2.67
N LEU A 54 2.65 7.40 2.12
CA LEU A 54 3.72 7.38 1.13
C LEU A 54 3.09 6.95 -0.19
N CYS A 55 3.18 7.79 -1.21
CA CYS A 55 2.49 7.55 -2.48
C CYS A 55 3.45 7.72 -3.65
N SER A 56 3.43 6.79 -4.60
CA SER A 56 4.16 6.95 -5.85
C SER A 56 3.72 8.22 -6.57
N THR A 57 4.64 8.84 -7.31
CA THR A 57 4.37 10.08 -8.06
C THR A 57 3.50 9.88 -9.29
N ALA A 58 3.25 8.65 -9.74
CA ALA A 58 2.41 8.39 -10.92
C ALA A 58 0.99 8.93 -10.73
N THR A 59 0.38 9.36 -11.82
CA THR A 59 -0.98 9.90 -11.80
C THR A 59 -1.97 8.92 -11.22
N ARG A 60 -1.90 7.63 -11.60
CA ARG A 60 -2.85 6.61 -11.12
C ARG A 60 -2.77 6.36 -9.61
N THR A 61 -1.58 6.48 -9.01
CA THR A 61 -1.44 6.36 -7.55
C THR A 61 -1.96 7.61 -6.83
N ARG A 62 -1.66 8.79 -7.36
CA ARG A 62 -2.17 10.05 -6.81
C ARG A 62 -3.69 10.11 -6.84
N GLN A 63 -4.29 9.71 -7.96
CA GLN A 63 -5.75 9.69 -8.11
C GLN A 63 -6.38 8.62 -7.22
N THR A 64 -5.73 7.48 -7.05
CA THR A 64 -6.20 6.45 -6.10
C THR A 64 -6.31 7.05 -4.70
N LEU A 65 -5.27 7.72 -4.23
CA LEU A 65 -5.30 8.37 -2.91
C LEU A 65 -6.44 9.39 -2.82
N GLU A 66 -6.56 10.26 -3.81
CA GLU A 66 -7.62 11.26 -3.84
C GLU A 66 -9.01 10.62 -3.73
N ARG A 67 -9.25 9.56 -4.50
CA ARG A 67 -10.56 8.89 -4.55
C ARG A 67 -10.87 8.05 -3.32
N THR A 68 -9.87 7.66 -2.54
CA THR A 68 -10.13 7.00 -1.24
C THR A 68 -10.77 7.95 -0.24
N GLY A 69 -10.60 9.26 -0.41
CA GLY A 69 -11.05 10.26 0.55
C GLY A 69 -10.23 10.30 1.84
N ILE A 70 -9.14 9.55 1.92
CA ILE A 70 -8.27 9.56 3.10
C ILE A 70 -7.50 10.87 3.14
N THR A 71 -7.56 11.55 4.28
CA THR A 71 -6.83 12.79 4.53
C THR A 71 -5.79 12.56 5.62
N ALA A 72 -4.53 12.66 5.23
CA ALA A 72 -3.37 12.53 6.12
C ALA A 72 -2.20 13.20 5.43
N PRO A 73 -1.13 13.57 6.15
CA PRO A 73 0.07 14.10 5.50
C PRO A 73 0.63 13.10 4.49
N VAL A 74 0.88 13.56 3.27
CA VAL A 74 1.34 12.73 2.14
C VAL A 74 2.73 13.13 1.73
N THR A 75 3.60 12.14 1.53
CA THR A 75 4.88 12.31 0.83
C THR A 75 4.78 11.55 -0.49
N TYR A 76 4.96 12.27 -1.60
CA TYR A 76 5.02 11.65 -2.92
C TYR A 76 6.46 11.24 -3.20
N VAL A 77 6.66 9.96 -3.55
CA VAL A 77 7.99 9.37 -3.66
C VAL A 77 8.19 8.79 -5.05
N GLN A 78 9.08 9.41 -5.84
CA GLN A 78 9.39 8.94 -7.20
C GLN A 78 9.97 7.51 -7.18
N ARG A 79 10.76 7.17 -6.16
CA ARG A 79 11.37 5.84 -6.05
C ARG A 79 10.35 4.71 -5.93
N LEU A 80 9.09 5.02 -5.57
CA LEU A 80 8.02 4.00 -5.54
C LEU A 80 7.46 3.68 -6.91
N TYR A 81 7.72 4.52 -7.93
CA TYR A 81 7.16 4.32 -9.27
C TYR A 81 7.71 3.06 -9.95
N ASP A 82 9.00 2.82 -9.82
CA ASP A 82 9.66 1.66 -10.46
C ASP A 82 10.54 0.95 -9.43
N ALA A 83 9.93 0.56 -8.32
CA ALA A 83 10.60 0.05 -7.15
C ALA A 83 10.76 -1.47 -7.16
N THR A 84 11.76 -1.92 -6.39
CA THR A 84 11.85 -3.30 -5.88
C THR A 84 11.32 -3.32 -4.45
N ALA A 85 11.13 -4.51 -3.88
CA ALA A 85 10.76 -4.64 -2.46
C ALA A 85 11.80 -3.98 -1.55
N GLY A 86 13.10 -4.14 -1.87
CA GLY A 86 14.18 -3.51 -1.10
C GLY A 86 14.09 -1.99 -1.10
N ILE A 87 13.85 -1.39 -2.26
CA ILE A 87 13.66 0.07 -2.37
C ILE A 87 12.44 0.52 -1.58
N ALA A 88 11.34 -0.22 -1.67
CA ALA A 88 10.13 0.11 -0.91
C ALA A 88 10.37 0.06 0.60
N ILE A 89 11.14 -0.92 1.09
CA ILE A 89 11.52 -1.00 2.50
C ILE A 89 12.34 0.24 2.89
N GLU A 90 13.30 0.64 2.07
CA GLU A 90 14.09 1.85 2.33
C GLU A 90 13.23 3.10 2.42
N VAL A 91 12.23 3.23 1.54
CA VAL A 91 11.27 4.35 1.56
C VAL A 91 10.48 4.35 2.88
N ILE A 92 9.98 3.18 3.30
CA ILE A 92 9.26 3.03 4.57
C ILE A 92 10.18 3.34 5.75
N ASN A 93 11.46 2.97 5.68
CA ASN A 93 12.42 3.27 6.74
C ASN A 93 12.55 4.78 7.00
N GLY A 94 12.25 5.62 6.01
CA GLY A 94 12.24 7.07 6.15
C GLY A 94 10.90 7.67 6.57
N ALA A 95 9.88 6.85 6.84
CA ALA A 95 8.56 7.34 7.24
C ALA A 95 8.60 8.02 8.62
N PRO A 96 7.65 8.94 8.89
CA PRO A 96 7.57 9.58 10.21
C PRO A 96 7.39 8.54 11.32
N GLU A 97 8.31 8.51 12.27
CA GLU A 97 8.25 7.56 13.40
C GLU A 97 7.03 7.76 14.29
N ALA A 98 6.47 8.97 14.30
CA ALA A 98 5.25 9.26 15.04
C ALA A 98 3.99 8.64 14.41
N ALA A 99 4.05 8.21 13.14
CA ALA A 99 2.91 7.59 12.47
C ALA A 99 2.72 6.16 13.00
N ASN A 100 1.55 5.87 13.54
CA ASN A 100 1.20 4.52 13.99
C ASN A 100 0.55 3.71 12.89
N THR A 101 -0.15 4.36 11.96
CA THR A 101 -0.78 3.74 10.80
C THR A 101 -0.26 4.41 9.54
N LEU A 102 0.48 3.65 8.74
CA LEU A 102 1.12 4.13 7.52
C LEU A 102 0.45 3.47 6.30
N LEU A 103 -0.01 4.31 5.37
CA LEU A 103 -0.55 3.84 4.08
C LEU A 103 0.50 4.04 3.00
N VAL A 104 0.80 2.99 2.25
CA VAL A 104 1.70 3.05 1.09
C VAL A 104 0.90 2.71 -0.16
N ILE A 105 0.92 3.59 -1.16
CA ILE A 105 0.22 3.38 -2.43
C ILE A 105 1.24 3.24 -3.55
N GLY A 106 1.21 2.10 -4.22
CA GLY A 106 2.19 1.79 -5.24
C GLY A 106 1.68 0.86 -6.33
N HIS A 107 2.60 0.12 -6.91
CA HIS A 107 2.41 -0.65 -8.14
C HIS A 107 2.76 -2.13 -7.94
N GLU A 108 2.33 -2.98 -8.87
CA GLU A 108 2.83 -4.33 -8.99
C GLU A 108 4.03 -4.36 -9.94
N PRO A 109 5.00 -5.28 -9.71
CA PRO A 109 4.98 -6.37 -8.73
C PRO A 109 5.46 -5.99 -7.32
N VAL A 110 5.76 -4.72 -7.04
CA VAL A 110 6.37 -4.33 -5.77
C VAL A 110 5.44 -4.54 -4.58
N MET A 111 4.12 -4.31 -4.71
CA MET A 111 3.20 -4.45 -3.57
C MET A 111 3.14 -5.89 -3.06
N SER A 112 2.96 -6.88 -3.94
CA SER A 112 2.96 -8.29 -3.54
C SER A 112 4.33 -8.73 -3.01
N SER A 113 5.39 -8.33 -3.70
CA SER A 113 6.76 -8.66 -3.29
C SER A 113 7.10 -8.08 -1.92
N LEU A 114 6.72 -6.83 -1.68
CA LEU A 114 6.92 -6.16 -0.39
C LEU A 114 6.15 -6.86 0.73
N ALA A 115 4.85 -7.10 0.53
CA ALA A 115 4.00 -7.75 1.53
C ALA A 115 4.57 -9.11 1.94
N LEU A 116 4.94 -9.94 0.96
CA LEU A 116 5.46 -11.29 1.23
C LEU A 116 6.90 -11.26 1.78
N SER A 117 7.69 -10.25 1.45
CA SER A 117 9.08 -10.14 1.91
C SER A 117 9.18 -9.71 3.38
N VAL A 118 8.37 -8.76 3.81
CA VAL A 118 8.40 -8.29 5.21
C VAL A 118 7.59 -9.17 6.15
N ALA A 119 6.71 -10.01 5.62
CA ALA A 119 5.88 -10.90 6.43
C ALA A 119 6.70 -12.04 7.05
N SER A 120 6.54 -12.22 8.35
CA SER A 120 7.06 -13.39 9.05
C SER A 120 6.19 -14.60 8.69
N LEU A 121 6.81 -15.71 8.29
CA LEU A 121 6.09 -16.94 7.93
C LEU A 121 5.41 -17.57 9.13
N ASP A 122 6.00 -17.40 10.32
CA ASP A 122 5.52 -18.06 11.54
C ASP A 122 4.27 -17.40 12.12
N THR A 123 4.11 -16.09 11.93
CA THR A 123 3.03 -15.33 12.58
C THR A 123 1.96 -14.86 11.60
N SER A 124 2.25 -14.86 10.31
CA SER A 124 1.33 -14.33 9.28
C SER A 124 0.18 -15.29 8.97
N ASP A 125 -0.95 -14.72 8.55
CA ASP A 125 -2.10 -15.50 8.09
C ASP A 125 -1.77 -16.22 6.78
N PRO A 126 -1.79 -17.57 6.78
CA PRO A 126 -1.40 -18.32 5.58
C PRO A 126 -2.37 -18.16 4.41
N ASP A 127 -3.64 -17.91 4.66
CA ASP A 127 -4.63 -17.70 3.60
C ASP A 127 -4.37 -16.36 2.89
N ALA A 128 -4.13 -15.30 3.65
CA ALA A 128 -3.78 -14.00 3.08
C ALA A 128 -2.50 -14.08 2.26
N ALA A 129 -1.46 -14.73 2.78
CA ALA A 129 -0.20 -14.92 2.05
C ALA A 129 -0.40 -15.71 0.75
N GLY A 130 -1.21 -16.75 0.79
CA GLY A 130 -1.55 -17.57 -0.38
C GLY A 130 -2.29 -16.77 -1.44
N GLU A 131 -3.25 -15.95 -1.05
CA GLU A 131 -3.98 -15.09 -1.98
C GLU A 131 -3.06 -14.08 -2.66
N ILE A 132 -2.19 -13.42 -1.90
CA ILE A 132 -1.22 -12.47 -2.44
C ILE A 132 -0.27 -13.15 -3.44
N ALA A 133 0.19 -14.36 -3.10
CA ALA A 133 1.08 -15.12 -3.99
C ALA A 133 0.41 -15.47 -5.32
N MET A 134 -0.90 -15.66 -5.32
CA MET A 134 -1.67 -15.95 -6.54
C MET A 134 -1.90 -14.71 -7.38
N LYS A 135 -2.34 -13.61 -6.76
CA LYS A 135 -2.63 -12.36 -7.48
C LYS A 135 -2.80 -11.20 -6.49
N TYR A 136 -2.27 -10.04 -6.86
CA TYR A 136 -2.50 -8.78 -6.16
C TYR A 136 -3.20 -7.80 -7.11
N PRO A 137 -4.53 -7.84 -7.18
CA PRO A 137 -5.28 -7.03 -8.15
C PRO A 137 -5.17 -5.52 -7.87
N THR A 138 -5.56 -4.71 -8.85
CA THR A 138 -5.71 -3.26 -8.63
C THR A 138 -6.68 -3.01 -7.48
N SER A 139 -6.43 -1.97 -6.69
CA SER A 139 -7.16 -1.61 -5.48
C SER A 139 -7.04 -2.59 -4.32
N ALA A 140 -6.33 -3.70 -4.46
CA ALA A 140 -6.17 -4.67 -3.38
C ALA A 140 -5.34 -4.09 -2.23
N ILE A 141 -5.65 -4.54 -1.03
CA ILE A 141 -5.11 -4.03 0.22
C ILE A 141 -4.53 -5.17 1.04
N ALA A 142 -3.24 -5.07 1.38
CA ALA A 142 -2.62 -5.94 2.37
C ALA A 142 -2.46 -5.16 3.66
N VAL A 143 -2.79 -5.79 4.78
CA VAL A 143 -2.66 -5.19 6.11
C VAL A 143 -1.67 -6.00 6.92
N LEU A 144 -0.63 -5.31 7.40
CA LEU A 144 0.40 -5.91 8.23
C LEU A 144 0.53 -5.10 9.52
N HIS A 145 1.04 -5.75 10.56
CA HIS A 145 1.43 -5.01 11.75
C HIS A 145 2.86 -5.37 12.16
N THR A 146 3.49 -4.46 12.88
CA THR A 146 4.84 -4.66 13.42
C THR A 146 5.00 -3.88 14.73
N ASN A 147 5.85 -4.39 15.62
CA ASN A 147 6.24 -3.69 16.84
C ASN A 147 7.53 -2.88 16.64
N ARG A 148 8.12 -2.94 15.45
CA ARG A 148 9.34 -2.22 15.15
C ARG A 148 9.06 -0.77 14.77
N HIS A 149 10.05 0.10 14.97
CA HIS A 149 10.07 1.43 14.34
C HIS A 149 10.11 1.28 12.82
N TRP A 150 9.56 2.26 12.09
CA TRP A 150 9.62 2.22 10.62
C TRP A 150 11.07 2.14 10.12
N SER A 151 12.00 2.83 10.80
CA SER A 151 13.43 2.79 10.47
C SER A 151 14.06 1.41 10.60
N GLN A 152 13.41 0.50 11.30
CA GLN A 152 13.90 -0.86 11.56
C GLN A 152 13.12 -1.94 10.82
N LEU A 153 12.15 -1.55 10.00
CA LEU A 153 11.42 -2.52 9.18
C LEU A 153 12.40 -3.21 8.22
N GLU A 154 12.34 -4.54 8.17
CA GLU A 154 13.20 -5.34 7.32
C GLU A 154 12.47 -6.63 6.91
N LEU A 155 13.18 -7.52 6.21
CA LEU A 155 12.60 -8.82 5.83
C LEU A 155 12.14 -9.59 7.07
N ARG A 156 10.97 -10.22 6.98
CA ARG A 156 10.43 -11.09 8.03
C ARG A 156 10.20 -10.40 9.38
N SER A 157 9.99 -9.08 9.38
CA SER A 157 9.86 -8.31 10.62
C SER A 157 8.44 -7.84 10.92
N ALA A 158 7.47 -8.21 10.09
CA ALA A 158 6.07 -7.84 10.28
C ALA A 158 5.18 -9.09 10.21
N THR A 159 3.94 -8.94 10.62
CA THR A 159 2.91 -9.99 10.51
C THR A 159 1.86 -9.55 9.50
N LEU A 160 1.62 -10.39 8.49
CA LEU A 160 0.54 -10.17 7.53
C LEU A 160 -0.76 -10.66 8.15
N ASP A 161 -1.70 -9.73 8.37
CA ASP A 161 -2.96 -10.02 9.06
C ASP A 161 -4.07 -10.39 8.10
N GLN A 162 -4.20 -9.66 6.99
CA GLN A 162 -5.31 -9.87 6.07
C GLN A 162 -5.02 -9.26 4.71
N PHE A 163 -5.78 -9.72 3.73
CA PHE A 163 -5.75 -9.24 2.35
C PHE A 163 -7.18 -9.05 1.88
N HIS A 164 -7.49 -7.87 1.34
CA HIS A 164 -8.84 -7.52 0.91
C HIS A 164 -8.85 -6.95 -0.50
N ILE A 165 -9.82 -7.39 -1.30
CA ILE A 165 -10.03 -6.91 -2.67
C ILE A 165 -11.36 -6.19 -2.71
N PRO A 166 -11.38 -4.84 -2.74
CA PRO A 166 -12.62 -4.08 -2.83
C PRO A 166 -13.21 -4.18 -4.24
N ARG A 167 -14.50 -4.50 -4.29
CA ARG A 167 -15.26 -4.62 -5.54
C ARG A 167 -16.69 -4.15 -5.35
#